data_41071414fe11e34279cbed7b88ee53f0
#
_entry.id   41071414fe11e34279cbed7b88ee53f0
#
_cell.length_a   1.000
_cell.length_b   1.000
_cell.length_c   1.000
_cell.angle_alpha   90.00
_cell.angle_beta   90.00
_cell.angle_gamma   90.00
#
_symmetry.space_group_name_H-M   'P 1'
#
loop_
_entity.id
_entity.type
_entity.pdbx_description
1 polymer ?
#
loop_
_entity_poly.entity_id
_entity_poly.type
_entity_poly.pdbx_seq_one_letter_code
_entity_poly.pdbx_strand_id
1 'polypeptide(L)'
;MKIRSHCLVVGMLALSACAGNKNVDPNRLPKPPKTPPPPPKKVAMPIDPVLTERAKEVLAGAFSSSDEVLRANAVEATQKTLGAAGADRIIAGLDDNSALVRFASVMAAGRIPVAQAYDRLRNLANDPSTSVQIGAKFALHMLGDKTRTHDFEKYVQDPNPRVRANAVFALGLMNEPSALKLLTSLRGEADPAVRLEITEAMYRLGDDDARDQLVMGTVSAYPDDQIVSILALASTHDDRVGKNLFGQLVSDYPEVSLAAARGLGEIGYDDGMAVAIRATTAKDPRQRSMAALALGDIGRSDAQPTLKPMLSDPDQNVRLAAATAILQLKND
;
A
#
# COMPACT_ATOMS: atom_id res chain seq x y z
N MET A 1 12.49 -21.61 10.10
CA MET A 1 12.71 -20.29 10.71
C MET A 1 11.68 -19.37 10.08
N LYS A 2 10.67 -18.95 10.85
CA LYS A 2 9.53 -18.20 10.34
C LYS A 2 9.96 -16.75 10.09
N ILE A 3 10.17 -16.39 8.83
CA ILE A 3 10.26 -14.98 8.43
C ILE A 3 8.83 -14.45 8.49
N ARG A 4 8.49 -13.82 9.59
CA ARG A 4 7.23 -13.08 9.75
C ARG A 4 7.35 -11.79 8.95
N SER A 5 6.41 -11.62 8.05
CA SER A 5 6.09 -10.46 7.23
C SER A 5 6.51 -9.13 7.87
N HIS A 6 7.56 -8.52 7.34
CA HIS A 6 7.99 -7.18 7.71
C HIS A 6 7.60 -6.22 6.59
N CYS A 7 6.32 -6.18 6.35
CA CYS A 7 5.83 -5.26 5.33
C CYS A 7 5.07 -4.15 5.99
N LEU A 8 5.64 -3.01 5.89
CA LEU A 8 5.17 -1.74 6.40
C LEU A 8 4.08 -1.14 5.52
N VAL A 9 3.19 -0.53 6.13
CA VAL A 9 2.15 0.46 5.85
C VAL A 9 1.93 0.99 4.40
N VAL A 10 2.80 0.73 3.45
CA VAL A 10 2.52 1.00 2.02
C VAL A 10 1.63 -0.10 1.46
N GLY A 11 0.39 -0.08 1.88
CA GLY A 11 -0.60 -1.04 1.45
C GLY A 11 -0.70 -2.23 2.40
N MET A 12 -1.11 -2.04 3.68
CA MET A 12 -1.48 -3.15 4.56
C MET A 12 -2.46 -4.12 3.87
N LEU A 13 -3.32 -3.61 2.96
CA LEU A 13 -4.15 -4.41 2.06
C LEU A 13 -3.33 -5.25 1.07
N ALA A 14 -2.09 -4.86 0.72
CA ALA A 14 -1.22 -5.64 -0.16
C ALA A 14 -0.41 -6.70 0.59
N LEU A 15 -0.14 -6.52 1.87
CA LEU A 15 0.88 -7.25 2.62
C LEU A 15 0.37 -8.34 3.55
N SER A 16 -0.92 -8.43 3.75
CA SER A 16 -1.55 -9.69 4.18
C SER A 16 -1.23 -10.84 3.19
N ALA A 17 -0.67 -10.50 2.03
CA ALA A 17 -0.32 -11.42 0.94
C ALA A 17 1.09 -12.05 1.05
N CYS A 18 2.04 -11.49 1.80
CA CYS A 18 3.44 -11.90 1.77
C CYS A 18 3.83 -13.10 2.66
N ALA A 19 2.90 -13.96 3.05
CA ALA A 19 3.22 -15.18 3.81
C ALA A 19 3.29 -16.42 2.89
N GLY A 20 4.42 -16.56 2.21
CA GLY A 20 5.07 -17.84 1.93
C GLY A 20 4.56 -18.72 0.79
N ASN A 21 5.21 -18.67 -0.35
CA ASN A 21 5.39 -19.87 -1.18
C ASN A 21 6.90 -20.19 -1.28
N LYS A 22 7.34 -21.29 -0.62
CA LYS A 22 8.77 -21.66 -0.50
C LYS A 22 9.30 -22.53 -1.65
N ASN A 23 8.57 -22.67 -2.75
CA ASN A 23 8.96 -23.54 -3.87
C ASN A 23 9.33 -22.73 -5.11
N VAL A 24 10.36 -21.89 -5.00
CA VAL A 24 11.00 -21.30 -6.18
C VAL A 24 12.21 -22.15 -6.53
N ASP A 25 12.20 -22.76 -7.72
CA ASP A 25 13.38 -23.38 -8.30
C ASP A 25 14.27 -22.28 -8.90
N PRO A 26 15.44 -21.97 -8.30
CA PRO A 26 16.31 -20.90 -8.80
C PRO A 26 16.96 -21.21 -10.16
N ASN A 27 16.82 -22.45 -10.66
CA ASN A 27 17.39 -22.89 -11.94
C ASN A 27 16.37 -22.88 -13.09
N ARG A 28 15.14 -22.44 -12.84
CA ARG A 28 14.11 -22.38 -13.90
C ARG A 28 14.41 -21.22 -14.83
N LEU A 29 14.89 -21.51 -16.04
CA LEU A 29 15.02 -20.51 -17.11
C LEU A 29 13.68 -19.81 -17.34
N PRO A 30 13.64 -18.48 -17.43
CA PRO A 30 12.43 -17.75 -17.72
C PRO A 30 11.84 -18.21 -19.06
N LYS A 31 10.55 -18.54 -19.05
CA LYS A 31 9.81 -18.80 -20.29
C LYS A 31 9.80 -17.51 -21.14
N PRO A 32 9.74 -17.63 -22.48
CA PRO A 32 9.64 -16.46 -23.34
C PRO A 32 8.44 -15.61 -22.89
N PRO A 33 8.55 -14.28 -22.95
CA PRO A 33 7.51 -13.37 -22.46
C PRO A 33 6.20 -13.64 -23.18
N LYS A 34 5.15 -13.95 -22.42
CA LYS A 34 3.80 -14.00 -22.93
C LYS A 34 3.33 -12.56 -23.10
N THR A 35 2.64 -12.26 -24.18
CA THR A 35 1.98 -10.96 -24.34
C THR A 35 0.77 -10.92 -23.38
N PRO A 36 0.61 -9.89 -22.57
CA PRO A 36 -0.56 -9.74 -21.73
C PRO A 36 -1.81 -9.63 -22.62
N PRO A 37 -2.98 -10.16 -22.16
CA PRO A 37 -4.22 -9.96 -22.88
C PRO A 37 -4.53 -8.45 -22.96
N PRO A 38 -5.04 -7.96 -24.10
CA PRO A 38 -5.43 -6.57 -24.20
C PRO A 38 -6.52 -6.25 -23.16
N PRO A 39 -6.55 -5.01 -22.66
CA PRO A 39 -7.63 -4.59 -21.77
C PRO A 39 -8.98 -4.72 -22.49
N PRO A 40 -10.06 -5.07 -21.76
CA PRO A 40 -11.40 -5.09 -22.35
C PRO A 40 -11.77 -3.67 -22.85
N LYS A 41 -12.59 -3.60 -23.89
CA LYS A 41 -13.09 -2.31 -24.39
C LYS A 41 -13.73 -1.55 -23.23
N LYS A 42 -13.36 -0.29 -23.10
CA LYS A 42 -13.93 0.61 -22.10
C LYS A 42 -15.41 0.85 -22.40
N VAL A 43 -16.26 0.65 -21.39
CA VAL A 43 -17.70 0.91 -21.46
C VAL A 43 -18.03 1.95 -20.41
N ALA A 44 -18.36 3.17 -20.84
CA ALA A 44 -18.81 4.22 -19.91
C ALA A 44 -20.07 3.75 -19.18
N MET A 45 -20.00 3.76 -17.84
CA MET A 45 -21.08 3.32 -16.97
C MET A 45 -21.17 4.30 -15.80
N PRO A 46 -22.36 4.87 -15.50
CA PRO A 46 -22.51 5.73 -14.34
C PRO A 46 -22.22 4.94 -13.05
N ILE A 47 -21.60 5.56 -12.09
CA ILE A 47 -21.39 4.95 -10.78
C ILE A 47 -22.76 4.76 -10.08
N ASP A 48 -23.06 3.50 -9.72
CA ASP A 48 -24.27 3.15 -9.00
C ASP A 48 -24.23 3.68 -7.55
N PRO A 49 -25.10 4.65 -7.19
CA PRO A 49 -25.11 5.21 -5.82
C PRO A 49 -25.48 4.17 -4.77
N VAL A 50 -26.31 3.16 -5.08
CA VAL A 50 -26.68 2.10 -4.14
C VAL A 50 -25.46 1.22 -3.87
N LEU A 51 -24.68 0.91 -4.90
CA LEU A 51 -23.45 0.14 -4.74
C LEU A 51 -22.41 0.93 -3.92
N THR A 52 -22.31 2.24 -4.15
CA THR A 52 -21.43 3.13 -3.37
C THR A 52 -21.79 3.15 -1.89
N GLU A 53 -23.08 3.29 -1.55
CA GLU A 53 -23.51 3.27 -0.14
C GLU A 53 -23.24 1.90 0.51
N ARG A 54 -23.51 0.81 -0.18
CA ARG A 54 -23.16 -0.53 0.32
C ARG A 54 -21.65 -0.70 0.55
N ALA A 55 -20.80 -0.15 -0.30
CA ALA A 55 -19.35 -0.15 -0.11
C ALA A 55 -18.96 0.64 1.15
N LYS A 56 -19.59 1.80 1.40
CA LYS A 56 -19.38 2.59 2.63
C LYS A 56 -19.80 1.82 3.89
N GLU A 57 -20.90 1.05 3.82
CA GLU A 57 -21.36 0.19 4.93
C GLU A 57 -20.33 -0.90 5.24
N VAL A 58 -19.80 -1.59 4.21
CA VAL A 58 -18.76 -2.61 4.38
C VAL A 58 -17.50 -2.00 5.01
N LEU A 59 -17.06 -0.84 4.50
CA LEU A 59 -15.91 -0.11 5.05
C LEU A 59 -16.17 0.28 6.52
N ALA A 60 -17.38 0.79 6.84
CA ALA A 60 -17.75 1.16 8.20
C ALA A 60 -17.75 -0.05 9.15
N GLY A 61 -18.28 -1.19 8.70
CA GLY A 61 -18.31 -2.43 9.49
C GLY A 61 -16.92 -2.97 9.81
N ALA A 62 -15.94 -2.74 8.94
CA ALA A 62 -14.56 -3.21 9.17
C ALA A 62 -13.90 -2.55 10.40
N PHE A 63 -14.29 -1.33 10.77
CA PHE A 63 -13.79 -0.67 12.00
C PHE A 63 -14.25 -1.35 13.30
N SER A 64 -15.34 -2.10 13.26
CA SER A 64 -15.88 -2.82 14.44
C SER A 64 -15.39 -4.28 14.52
N SER A 65 -14.47 -4.69 13.66
CA SER A 65 -13.93 -6.04 13.67
C SER A 65 -13.09 -6.33 14.92
N SER A 66 -13.13 -7.56 15.43
CA SER A 66 -12.19 -8.04 16.44
C SER A 66 -10.77 -8.20 15.89
N ASP A 67 -10.61 -8.35 14.56
CA ASP A 67 -9.32 -8.43 13.88
C ASP A 67 -8.69 -7.03 13.75
N GLU A 68 -7.59 -6.80 14.45
CA GLU A 68 -6.85 -5.54 14.43
C GLU A 68 -6.27 -5.20 13.04
N VAL A 69 -5.93 -6.23 12.24
CA VAL A 69 -5.41 -6.03 10.89
C VAL A 69 -6.53 -5.50 10.00
N LEU A 70 -7.73 -6.05 10.10
CA LEU A 70 -8.87 -5.55 9.34
C LEU A 70 -9.24 -4.11 9.73
N ARG A 71 -9.20 -3.76 11.03
CA ARG A 71 -9.44 -2.38 11.47
C ARG A 71 -8.37 -1.43 10.92
N ALA A 72 -7.09 -1.81 10.97
CA ALA A 72 -5.99 -1.01 10.42
C ALA A 72 -6.14 -0.82 8.90
N ASN A 73 -6.50 -1.88 8.17
CA ASN A 73 -6.80 -1.81 6.75
C ASN A 73 -8.01 -0.90 6.45
N ALA A 74 -9.01 -0.85 7.33
CA ALA A 74 -10.15 0.06 7.18
C ALA A 74 -9.74 1.53 7.33
N VAL A 75 -8.79 1.85 8.22
CA VAL A 75 -8.20 3.19 8.33
C VAL A 75 -7.52 3.59 7.02
N GLU A 76 -6.69 2.71 6.46
CA GLU A 76 -6.00 2.96 5.19
C GLU A 76 -6.98 3.12 4.02
N ALA A 77 -7.97 2.23 3.92
CA ALA A 77 -9.03 2.33 2.93
C ALA A 77 -9.79 3.66 3.04
N THR A 78 -10.09 4.10 4.26
CA THR A 78 -10.74 5.40 4.52
C THR A 78 -9.88 6.56 4.04
N GLN A 79 -8.60 6.57 4.39
CA GLN A 79 -7.65 7.58 3.94
C GLN A 79 -7.60 7.65 2.40
N LYS A 80 -7.53 6.50 1.74
CA LYS A 80 -7.41 6.40 0.28
C LYS A 80 -8.69 6.81 -0.47
N THR A 81 -9.86 6.48 0.07
CA THR A 81 -11.14 6.62 -0.65
C THR A 81 -11.97 7.83 -0.24
N LEU A 82 -11.95 8.20 1.04
CA LEU A 82 -12.75 9.28 1.60
C LEU A 82 -11.92 10.54 1.88
N GLY A 83 -10.59 10.41 1.97
CA GLY A 83 -9.73 11.54 2.28
C GLY A 83 -10.19 12.30 3.52
N ALA A 84 -10.30 13.63 3.44
CA ALA A 84 -10.73 14.47 4.54
C ALA A 84 -12.16 14.16 5.04
N ALA A 85 -13.06 13.64 4.20
CA ALA A 85 -14.40 13.23 4.63
C ALA A 85 -14.37 12.02 5.58
N GLY A 86 -13.28 11.27 5.63
CA GLY A 86 -13.07 10.18 6.57
C GLY A 86 -12.37 10.56 7.88
N ALA A 87 -12.10 11.83 8.11
CA ALA A 87 -11.30 12.33 9.24
C ALA A 87 -11.79 11.82 10.61
N ASP A 88 -13.09 11.81 10.86
CA ASP A 88 -13.66 11.37 12.15
C ASP A 88 -13.30 9.90 12.46
N ARG A 89 -13.29 9.03 11.45
CA ARG A 89 -12.93 7.62 11.60
C ARG A 89 -11.43 7.46 11.85
N ILE A 90 -10.61 8.25 11.18
CA ILE A 90 -9.16 8.27 11.41
C ILE A 90 -8.86 8.76 12.83
N ILE A 91 -9.54 9.81 13.28
CA ILE A 91 -9.42 10.32 14.65
C ILE A 91 -9.84 9.27 15.69
N ALA A 92 -10.95 8.56 15.46
CA ALA A 92 -11.37 7.48 16.35
C ALA A 92 -10.32 6.35 16.44
N GLY A 93 -9.66 6.02 15.34
CA GLY A 93 -8.59 5.01 15.31
C GLY A 93 -7.32 5.40 16.08
N LEU A 94 -7.12 6.69 16.38
CA LEU A 94 -6.01 7.16 17.23
C LEU A 94 -6.12 6.65 18.68
N ASP A 95 -7.32 6.33 19.13
CA ASP A 95 -7.62 5.86 20.47
C ASP A 95 -7.85 4.32 20.54
N ASP A 96 -7.55 3.59 19.44
CA ASP A 96 -7.73 2.12 19.38
C ASP A 96 -6.79 1.41 20.36
N ASN A 97 -7.26 0.31 20.96
CA ASN A 97 -6.46 -0.52 21.86
C ASN A 97 -5.24 -1.15 21.18
N SER A 98 -5.32 -1.43 19.87
CA SER A 98 -4.22 -1.98 19.09
C SER A 98 -3.23 -0.89 18.66
N ALA A 99 -1.96 -1.07 18.97
CA ALA A 99 -0.90 -0.21 18.48
C ALA A 99 -0.81 -0.21 16.93
N LEU A 100 -1.24 -1.30 16.28
CA LEU A 100 -1.28 -1.38 14.82
C LEU A 100 -2.31 -0.42 14.24
N VAL A 101 -3.52 -0.37 14.81
CA VAL A 101 -4.59 0.54 14.37
C VAL A 101 -4.22 1.98 14.68
N ARG A 102 -3.68 2.27 15.88
CA ARG A 102 -3.18 3.62 16.19
C ARG A 102 -2.10 4.06 15.20
N PHE A 103 -1.15 3.15 14.86
CA PHE A 103 -0.11 3.44 13.87
C PHE A 103 -0.69 3.75 12.49
N ALA A 104 -1.61 2.94 11.99
CA ALA A 104 -2.31 3.23 10.74
C ALA A 104 -3.00 4.60 10.78
N SER A 105 -3.63 4.93 11.91
CA SER A 105 -4.37 6.19 12.09
C SER A 105 -3.48 7.42 12.15
N VAL A 106 -2.32 7.37 12.83
CA VAL A 106 -1.37 8.49 12.83
C VAL A 106 -0.75 8.69 11.45
N MET A 107 -0.45 7.60 10.72
CA MET A 107 0.05 7.69 9.35
C MET A 107 -1.00 8.26 8.39
N ALA A 108 -2.25 7.86 8.51
CA ALA A 108 -3.35 8.41 7.73
C ALA A 108 -3.58 9.89 8.04
N ALA A 109 -3.54 10.28 9.31
CA ALA A 109 -3.69 11.67 9.74
C ALA A 109 -2.59 12.61 9.22
N GLY A 110 -1.39 12.08 8.98
CA GLY A 110 -0.30 12.83 8.35
C GLY A 110 -0.44 12.94 6.82
N ARG A 111 -0.90 11.89 6.15
CA ARG A 111 -1.10 11.88 4.68
C ARG A 111 -2.25 12.79 4.23
N ILE A 112 -3.31 12.86 5.01
CA ILE A 112 -4.42 13.80 4.83
C ILE A 112 -4.47 14.71 6.07
N PRO A 113 -3.72 15.83 6.12
CA PRO A 113 -3.50 16.59 7.33
C PRO A 113 -4.80 16.90 8.10
N VAL A 114 -5.04 16.15 9.19
CA VAL A 114 -6.24 16.26 10.03
C VAL A 114 -5.94 17.20 11.19
N ALA A 115 -6.19 18.48 11.02
CA ALA A 115 -5.88 19.50 12.02
C ALA A 115 -6.57 19.25 13.37
N GLN A 116 -7.79 18.70 13.36
CA GLN A 116 -8.56 18.36 14.56
C GLN A 116 -7.90 17.28 15.43
N ALA A 117 -6.95 16.51 14.86
CA ALA A 117 -6.21 15.48 15.58
C ALA A 117 -4.98 16.02 16.33
N TYR A 118 -4.63 17.30 16.18
CA TYR A 118 -3.34 17.86 16.64
C TYR A 118 -3.00 17.52 18.10
N ASP A 119 -3.92 17.75 19.05
CA ASP A 119 -3.66 17.47 20.47
C ASP A 119 -3.51 15.96 20.75
N ARG A 120 -4.30 15.12 20.08
CA ARG A 120 -4.14 13.65 20.18
C ARG A 120 -2.80 13.19 19.63
N LEU A 121 -2.37 13.73 18.49
CA LEU A 121 -1.07 13.43 17.88
C LEU A 121 0.09 13.85 18.80
N ARG A 122 -0.01 14.99 19.49
CA ARG A 122 0.98 15.41 20.50
C ARG A 122 1.09 14.42 21.64
N ASN A 123 -0.03 13.87 22.12
CA ASN A 123 -0.03 12.84 23.15
C ASN A 123 0.58 11.53 22.63
N LEU A 124 0.21 11.09 21.41
CA LEU A 124 0.72 9.88 20.78
C LEU A 124 2.20 9.96 20.39
N ALA A 125 2.80 11.15 20.35
CA ALA A 125 4.25 11.30 20.24
C ALA A 125 5.03 10.68 21.42
N ASN A 126 4.33 10.31 22.50
CA ASN A 126 4.83 9.58 23.67
C ASN A 126 4.10 8.24 23.88
N ASP A 127 3.49 7.65 22.85
CA ASP A 127 2.79 6.37 22.92
C ASP A 127 3.74 5.24 23.41
N PRO A 128 3.25 4.22 24.12
CA PRO A 128 4.06 3.04 24.48
C PRO A 128 4.70 2.34 23.28
N SER A 129 4.10 2.42 22.09
CA SER A 129 4.64 1.87 20.84
C SER A 129 5.52 2.88 20.12
N THR A 130 6.80 2.57 19.93
CA THR A 130 7.74 3.41 19.17
C THR A 130 7.25 3.66 17.73
N SER A 131 6.60 2.68 17.10
CA SER A 131 6.01 2.88 15.77
C SER A 131 4.94 3.97 15.77
N VAL A 132 4.07 3.99 16.79
CA VAL A 132 3.04 5.04 16.93
C VAL A 132 3.68 6.41 17.19
N GLN A 133 4.75 6.47 18.02
CA GLN A 133 5.50 7.72 18.23
C GLN A 133 6.03 8.29 16.92
N ILE A 134 6.64 7.44 16.06
CA ILE A 134 7.17 7.82 14.75
C ILE A 134 6.06 8.40 13.87
N GLY A 135 4.94 7.66 13.73
CA GLY A 135 3.81 8.11 12.93
C GLY A 135 3.17 9.41 13.45
N ALA A 136 3.07 9.58 14.78
CA ALA A 136 2.55 10.81 15.39
C ALA A 136 3.46 12.01 15.08
N LYS A 137 4.79 11.84 15.16
CA LYS A 137 5.75 12.88 14.81
C LYS A 137 5.73 13.22 13.32
N PHE A 138 5.56 12.20 12.46
CA PHE A 138 5.29 12.41 11.05
C PHE A 138 4.04 13.25 10.83
N ALA A 139 2.91 12.88 11.45
CA ALA A 139 1.66 13.62 11.29
C ALA A 139 1.76 15.07 11.81
N LEU A 140 2.43 15.29 12.94
CA LEU A 140 2.70 16.63 13.47
C LEU A 140 3.54 17.46 12.50
N HIS A 141 4.59 16.86 11.90
CA HIS A 141 5.40 17.50 10.87
C HIS A 141 4.54 17.96 9.68
N MET A 142 3.66 17.08 9.19
CA MET A 142 2.75 17.40 8.08
C MET A 142 1.73 18.50 8.43
N LEU A 143 1.43 18.69 9.73
CA LEU A 143 0.61 19.79 10.24
C LEU A 143 1.44 21.07 10.53
N GLY A 144 2.73 21.07 10.22
CA GLY A 144 3.62 22.23 10.37
C GLY A 144 4.45 22.27 11.65
N ASP A 145 4.27 21.33 12.58
CA ASP A 145 5.10 21.20 13.78
C ASP A 145 6.36 20.38 13.50
N LYS A 146 7.41 21.08 13.07
CA LYS A 146 8.71 20.48 12.71
C LYS A 146 9.67 20.31 13.92
N THR A 147 9.23 20.62 15.13
CA THR A 147 10.11 20.64 16.32
C THR A 147 10.67 19.27 16.69
N ARG A 148 10.04 18.17 16.23
CA ARG A 148 10.41 16.79 16.56
C ARG A 148 11.06 16.03 15.41
N THR A 149 11.37 16.70 14.30
CA THR A 149 11.94 16.04 13.11
C THR A 149 13.34 15.46 13.39
N HIS A 150 14.13 16.07 14.25
CA HIS A 150 15.46 15.57 14.65
C HIS A 150 15.42 14.19 15.35
N ASP A 151 14.28 13.80 15.93
CA ASP A 151 14.14 12.49 16.57
C ASP A 151 14.28 11.33 15.57
N PHE A 152 14.07 11.56 14.27
CA PHE A 152 14.19 10.54 13.24
C PHE A 152 15.61 10.00 13.08
N GLU A 153 16.64 10.81 13.36
CA GLU A 153 18.05 10.37 13.36
C GLU A 153 18.27 9.22 14.34
N LYS A 154 17.59 9.25 15.49
CA LYS A 154 17.64 8.18 16.49
C LYS A 154 16.86 6.96 16.02
N TYR A 155 15.68 7.13 15.43
CA TYR A 155 14.83 6.00 15.03
C TYR A 155 15.41 5.21 13.87
N VAL A 156 16.11 5.83 12.92
CA VAL A 156 16.77 5.11 11.81
C VAL A 156 17.98 4.28 12.27
N GLN A 157 18.40 4.43 13.52
CA GLN A 157 19.50 3.68 14.14
C GLN A 157 19.00 2.72 15.22
N ASP A 158 17.68 2.56 15.40
CA ASP A 158 17.11 1.70 16.43
C ASP A 158 17.53 0.23 16.22
N PRO A 159 17.85 -0.54 17.27
CA PRO A 159 18.18 -1.96 17.15
C PRO A 159 17.07 -2.79 16.51
N ASN A 160 15.81 -2.38 16.64
CA ASN A 160 14.67 -3.05 16.03
C ASN A 160 14.51 -2.63 14.55
N PRO A 161 14.68 -3.56 13.57
CA PRO A 161 14.56 -3.22 12.16
C PRO A 161 13.18 -2.66 11.78
N ARG A 162 12.11 -3.06 12.48
CA ARG A 162 10.77 -2.50 12.25
C ARG A 162 10.70 -1.01 12.58
N VAL A 163 11.37 -0.60 13.65
CA VAL A 163 11.43 0.83 14.05
C VAL A 163 12.20 1.61 13.00
N ARG A 164 13.37 1.08 12.57
CA ARG A 164 14.17 1.72 11.51
C ARG A 164 13.36 1.90 10.22
N ALA A 165 12.70 0.83 9.78
CA ALA A 165 11.89 0.86 8.57
C ALA A 165 10.73 1.86 8.67
N ASN A 166 10.00 1.90 9.80
CA ASN A 166 8.92 2.89 10.02
C ASN A 166 9.44 4.33 9.98
N ALA A 167 10.65 4.57 10.51
CA ALA A 167 11.28 5.89 10.49
C ALA A 167 11.67 6.30 9.07
N VAL A 168 12.28 5.37 8.31
CA VAL A 168 12.64 5.58 6.90
C VAL A 168 11.40 5.88 6.05
N PHE A 169 10.35 5.08 6.21
CA PHE A 169 9.07 5.29 5.53
C PHE A 169 8.49 6.69 5.79
N ALA A 170 8.44 7.09 7.06
CA ALA A 170 7.96 8.41 7.43
C ALA A 170 8.81 9.54 6.81
N LEU A 171 10.15 9.39 6.80
CA LEU A 171 11.06 10.35 6.17
C LEU A 171 10.81 10.49 4.66
N GLY A 172 10.58 9.35 3.96
CA GLY A 172 10.22 9.36 2.53
C GLY A 172 8.91 10.11 2.26
N LEU A 173 7.92 9.97 3.16
CA LEU A 173 6.62 10.66 3.04
C LEU A 173 6.68 12.14 3.41
N MET A 174 7.59 12.56 4.28
CA MET A 174 7.78 13.98 4.62
C MET A 174 8.22 14.81 3.41
N ASN A 175 8.81 14.17 2.41
CA ASN A 175 9.32 14.81 1.20
C ASN A 175 10.27 15.99 1.47
N GLU A 176 11.09 15.88 2.52
CA GLU A 176 12.11 16.88 2.87
C GLU A 176 13.44 16.49 2.20
N PRO A 177 14.00 17.32 1.29
CA PRO A 177 15.24 16.99 0.59
C PRO A 177 16.44 16.72 1.53
N SER A 178 16.43 17.30 2.72
CA SER A 178 17.46 17.06 3.77
C SER A 178 17.51 15.59 4.23
N ALA A 179 16.39 14.86 4.15
CA ALA A 179 16.34 13.45 4.50
C ALA A 179 17.17 12.57 3.55
N LEU A 180 17.37 12.99 2.30
CA LEU A 180 18.13 12.20 1.32
C LEU A 180 19.58 11.96 1.79
N LYS A 181 20.23 12.95 2.42
CA LYS A 181 21.58 12.81 2.97
C LYS A 181 21.62 11.74 4.08
N LEU A 182 20.64 11.76 4.98
CA LEU A 182 20.52 10.77 6.05
C LEU A 182 20.30 9.37 5.46
N LEU A 183 19.35 9.21 4.53
CA LEU A 183 19.05 7.94 3.88
C LEU A 183 20.24 7.40 3.10
N THR A 184 21.01 8.25 2.42
CA THR A 184 22.24 7.85 1.71
C THR A 184 23.27 7.24 2.67
N SER A 185 23.39 7.76 3.90
CA SER A 185 24.29 7.18 4.90
C SER A 185 23.87 5.79 5.39
N LEU A 186 22.61 5.40 5.15
CA LEU A 186 22.02 4.12 5.55
C LEU A 186 22.04 3.06 4.43
N ARG A 187 22.63 3.33 3.27
CA ARG A 187 22.70 2.36 2.14
C ARG A 187 23.34 1.02 2.51
N GLY A 188 24.16 0.97 3.56
CA GLY A 188 24.80 -0.24 4.10
C GLY A 188 23.95 -1.03 5.10
N GLU A 189 22.66 -0.77 5.20
CA GLU A 189 21.73 -1.45 6.13
C GLU A 189 21.78 -2.97 5.98
N ALA A 190 21.88 -3.69 7.09
CA ALA A 190 22.00 -5.15 7.11
C ALA A 190 20.67 -5.87 6.83
N ASP A 191 19.56 -5.32 7.32
CA ASP A 191 18.23 -5.92 7.14
C ASP A 191 17.71 -5.65 5.72
N PRO A 192 17.37 -6.70 4.93
CA PRO A 192 16.92 -6.52 3.56
C PRO A 192 15.62 -5.71 3.41
N ALA A 193 14.69 -5.85 4.37
CA ALA A 193 13.42 -5.13 4.31
C ALA A 193 13.63 -3.63 4.58
N VAL A 194 14.52 -3.30 5.52
CA VAL A 194 14.88 -1.89 5.79
C VAL A 194 15.64 -1.29 4.61
N ARG A 195 16.54 -2.05 3.96
CA ARG A 195 17.23 -1.58 2.72
C ARG A 195 16.25 -1.24 1.61
N LEU A 196 15.25 -2.09 1.40
CA LEU A 196 14.23 -1.84 0.38
C LEU A 196 13.43 -0.58 0.69
N GLU A 197 13.06 -0.38 1.96
CA GLU A 197 12.38 0.83 2.42
C GLU A 197 13.24 2.09 2.22
N ILE A 198 14.56 2.01 2.48
CA ILE A 198 15.50 3.09 2.21
C ILE A 198 15.51 3.41 0.70
N THR A 199 15.56 2.39 -0.15
CA THR A 199 15.54 2.57 -1.60
C THR A 199 14.25 3.23 -2.06
N GLU A 200 13.09 2.81 -1.54
CA GLU A 200 11.80 3.43 -1.84
C GLU A 200 11.75 4.89 -1.38
N ALA A 201 12.19 5.17 -0.15
CA ALA A 201 12.21 6.52 0.39
C ALA A 201 13.14 7.45 -0.41
N MET A 202 14.31 6.96 -0.82
CA MET A 202 15.25 7.72 -1.67
C MET A 202 14.64 8.01 -3.05
N TYR A 203 13.95 7.02 -3.66
CA TYR A 203 13.26 7.22 -4.93
C TYR A 203 12.15 8.28 -4.81
N ARG A 204 11.35 8.25 -3.74
CA ARG A 204 10.35 9.30 -3.46
C ARG A 204 10.97 10.69 -3.35
N LEU A 205 12.19 10.79 -2.88
CA LEU A 205 12.96 12.03 -2.77
C LEU A 205 13.72 12.39 -4.07
N GLY A 206 13.51 11.64 -5.16
CA GLY A 206 14.04 11.97 -6.49
C GLY A 206 15.41 11.35 -6.79
N ASP A 207 15.85 10.33 -6.06
CA ASP A 207 17.10 9.60 -6.35
C ASP A 207 16.87 8.61 -7.53
N ASP A 208 17.43 8.89 -8.69
CA ASP A 208 17.29 8.05 -9.89
C ASP A 208 18.04 6.71 -9.76
N ASP A 209 19.13 6.63 -9.00
CA ASP A 209 19.83 5.36 -8.74
C ASP A 209 18.92 4.43 -7.92
N ALA A 210 18.16 4.97 -6.98
CA ALA A 210 17.19 4.21 -6.21
C ALA A 210 16.05 3.69 -7.11
N ARG A 211 15.57 4.50 -8.07
CA ARG A 211 14.62 4.01 -9.10
C ARG A 211 15.18 2.81 -9.84
N ASP A 212 16.40 2.89 -10.34
CA ASP A 212 17.01 1.83 -11.12
C ASP A 212 17.19 0.54 -10.29
N GLN A 213 17.50 0.66 -9.00
CA GLN A 213 17.51 -0.48 -8.07
C GLN A 213 16.12 -1.12 -7.92
N LEU A 214 15.05 -0.34 -7.78
CA LEU A 214 13.68 -0.85 -7.74
C LEU A 214 13.30 -1.52 -9.07
N VAL A 215 13.69 -0.97 -10.22
CA VAL A 215 13.48 -1.59 -11.52
C VAL A 215 14.17 -2.97 -11.58
N MET A 216 15.38 -3.09 -11.09
CA MET A 216 16.06 -4.40 -10.97
C MET A 216 15.31 -5.34 -10.03
N GLY A 217 14.73 -4.84 -8.94
CA GLY A 217 13.92 -5.60 -8.02
C GLY A 217 12.68 -6.23 -8.65
N THR A 218 12.10 -5.62 -9.71
CA THR A 218 10.93 -6.19 -10.43
C THR A 218 11.21 -7.50 -11.14
N VAL A 219 12.49 -7.85 -11.34
CA VAL A 219 12.95 -9.10 -11.96
C VAL A 219 13.73 -9.98 -10.99
N SER A 220 13.64 -9.74 -9.69
CA SER A 220 14.24 -10.57 -8.63
C SER A 220 13.80 -12.04 -8.76
N ALA A 221 14.64 -12.97 -8.30
CA ALA A 221 14.28 -14.38 -8.19
C ALA A 221 13.16 -14.64 -7.14
N TYR A 222 12.86 -13.66 -6.28
CA TYR A 222 11.90 -13.78 -5.19
C TYR A 222 10.64 -12.96 -5.51
N PRO A 223 9.46 -13.61 -5.60
CA PRO A 223 8.21 -12.92 -5.93
C PRO A 223 7.85 -11.78 -4.96
N ASP A 224 8.18 -11.94 -3.67
CA ASP A 224 7.92 -10.91 -2.66
C ASP A 224 8.71 -9.62 -2.95
N ASP A 225 9.99 -9.75 -3.35
CA ASP A 225 10.81 -8.60 -3.76
C ASP A 225 10.24 -7.92 -5.02
N GLN A 226 9.76 -8.73 -5.99
CA GLN A 226 9.13 -8.21 -7.20
C GLN A 226 7.89 -7.39 -6.85
N ILE A 227 6.99 -7.91 -6.02
CA ILE A 227 5.76 -7.23 -5.60
C ILE A 227 6.06 -5.89 -4.93
N VAL A 228 6.98 -5.89 -3.95
CA VAL A 228 7.32 -4.66 -3.23
C VAL A 228 7.94 -3.64 -4.16
N SER A 229 8.88 -4.05 -5.04
CA SER A 229 9.52 -3.17 -6.00
C SER A 229 8.52 -2.56 -7.01
N ILE A 230 7.57 -3.36 -7.50
CA ILE A 230 6.50 -2.91 -8.40
C ILE A 230 5.64 -1.83 -7.72
N LEU A 231 5.19 -2.10 -6.48
CA LEU A 231 4.34 -1.17 -5.74
C LEU A 231 5.10 0.10 -5.34
N ALA A 232 6.38 -0.03 -4.96
CA ALA A 232 7.25 1.10 -4.66
C ALA A 232 7.43 2.02 -5.89
N LEU A 233 7.69 1.44 -7.07
CA LEU A 233 7.80 2.21 -8.32
C LEU A 233 6.51 2.95 -8.66
N ALA A 234 5.36 2.29 -8.53
CA ALA A 234 4.07 2.90 -8.84
C ALA A 234 3.69 4.04 -7.89
N SER A 235 4.11 3.94 -6.62
CA SER A 235 3.71 4.86 -5.53
C SER A 235 4.16 6.31 -5.73
N THR A 236 5.11 6.56 -6.62
CA THR A 236 5.60 7.91 -6.97
C THR A 236 4.87 8.53 -8.16
N HIS A 237 3.96 7.78 -8.80
CA HIS A 237 3.24 8.18 -10.02
C HIS A 237 4.18 8.58 -11.17
N ASP A 238 5.38 8.00 -11.24
CA ASP A 238 6.34 8.19 -12.31
C ASP A 238 5.94 7.30 -13.51
N ASP A 239 5.47 7.89 -14.60
CA ASP A 239 5.05 7.19 -15.82
C ASP A 239 6.19 6.49 -16.57
N ARG A 240 7.45 6.89 -16.29
CA ARG A 240 8.66 6.27 -16.88
C ARG A 240 8.77 4.79 -16.56
N VAL A 241 8.17 4.33 -15.44
CA VAL A 241 8.23 2.92 -15.00
C VAL A 241 7.19 2.03 -15.68
N GLY A 242 6.23 2.60 -16.39
CA GLY A 242 5.10 1.86 -17.01
C GLY A 242 5.55 0.64 -17.82
N LYS A 243 6.60 0.76 -18.65
CA LYS A 243 7.12 -0.36 -19.45
C LYS A 243 7.64 -1.52 -18.59
N ASN A 244 8.27 -1.23 -17.45
CA ASN A 244 8.78 -2.24 -16.53
C ASN A 244 7.61 -2.99 -15.88
N LEU A 245 6.56 -2.27 -15.48
CA LEU A 245 5.37 -2.86 -14.85
C LEU A 245 4.55 -3.67 -15.86
N PHE A 246 4.43 -3.20 -17.11
CA PHE A 246 3.71 -3.91 -18.17
C PHE A 246 4.25 -5.32 -18.40
N GLY A 247 5.57 -5.51 -18.41
CA GLY A 247 6.21 -6.81 -18.56
C GLY A 247 5.83 -7.79 -17.44
N GLN A 248 5.51 -7.31 -16.26
CA GLN A 248 5.16 -8.14 -15.11
C GLN A 248 3.69 -8.64 -15.12
N LEU A 249 2.83 -8.10 -15.99
CA LEU A 249 1.44 -8.59 -16.15
C LEU A 249 1.35 -10.08 -16.56
N VAL A 250 2.41 -10.63 -17.10
CA VAL A 250 2.50 -12.03 -17.55
C VAL A 250 3.41 -12.91 -16.70
N SER A 251 3.71 -12.46 -15.50
CA SER A 251 4.50 -13.24 -14.53
C SER A 251 3.88 -14.62 -14.30
N ASP A 252 4.72 -15.63 -14.08
CA ASP A 252 4.28 -16.97 -13.66
C ASP A 252 3.74 -16.96 -12.21
N TYR A 253 3.91 -15.87 -11.47
CA TYR A 253 3.37 -15.65 -10.12
C TYR A 253 2.13 -14.74 -10.19
N PRO A 254 0.92 -15.27 -9.90
CA PRO A 254 -0.31 -14.48 -9.98
C PRO A 254 -0.27 -13.18 -9.15
N GLU A 255 0.36 -13.22 -7.98
CA GLU A 255 0.48 -12.07 -7.09
C GLU A 255 1.35 -10.96 -7.70
N VAL A 256 2.42 -11.33 -8.42
CA VAL A 256 3.26 -10.38 -9.15
C VAL A 256 2.47 -9.73 -10.30
N SER A 257 1.72 -10.54 -11.07
CA SER A 257 0.86 -10.02 -12.14
C SER A 257 -0.21 -9.06 -11.61
N LEU A 258 -0.77 -9.36 -10.42
CA LEU A 258 -1.77 -8.50 -9.77
C LEU A 258 -1.14 -7.23 -9.20
N ALA A 259 0.06 -7.30 -8.64
CA ALA A 259 0.82 -6.13 -8.22
C ALA A 259 1.13 -5.22 -9.43
N ALA A 260 1.51 -5.80 -10.57
CA ALA A 260 1.74 -5.06 -11.80
C ALA A 260 0.46 -4.39 -12.34
N ALA A 261 -0.67 -5.12 -12.32
CA ALA A 261 -1.97 -4.58 -12.71
C ALA A 261 -2.38 -3.39 -11.82
N ARG A 262 -2.14 -3.51 -10.52
CA ARG A 262 -2.38 -2.46 -9.54
C ARG A 262 -1.46 -1.26 -9.77
N GLY A 263 -0.15 -1.50 -9.91
CA GLY A 263 0.82 -0.44 -10.13
C GLY A 263 0.59 0.33 -11.44
N LEU A 264 0.21 -0.37 -12.51
CA LEU A 264 -0.19 0.27 -13.77
C LEU A 264 -1.43 1.15 -13.57
N GLY A 265 -2.45 0.66 -12.85
CA GLY A 265 -3.64 1.47 -12.53
C GLY A 265 -3.29 2.73 -11.75
N GLU A 266 -2.39 2.65 -10.78
CA GLU A 266 -1.94 3.77 -9.95
C GLU A 266 -1.26 4.87 -10.77
N ILE A 267 -0.53 4.50 -11.83
CA ILE A 267 0.09 5.44 -12.78
C ILE A 267 -0.78 5.76 -14.03
N GLY A 268 -2.05 5.35 -14.02
CA GLY A 268 -3.05 5.76 -15.01
C GLY A 268 -3.23 4.86 -16.23
N TYR A 269 -2.70 3.62 -16.22
CA TYR A 269 -2.88 2.64 -17.29
C TYR A 269 -3.94 1.59 -16.93
N ASP A 270 -4.73 1.12 -17.91
CA ASP A 270 -5.75 0.10 -17.69
C ASP A 270 -5.40 -1.30 -18.23
N ASP A 271 -4.15 -1.48 -18.69
CA ASP A 271 -3.66 -2.74 -19.26
C ASP A 271 -3.80 -3.94 -18.32
N GLY A 272 -3.76 -3.70 -16.99
CA GLY A 272 -3.97 -4.71 -15.97
C GLY A 272 -5.41 -5.21 -15.80
N MET A 273 -6.41 -4.56 -16.43
CA MET A 273 -7.84 -4.81 -16.21
C MET A 273 -8.20 -6.28 -16.43
N ALA A 274 -7.78 -6.90 -17.53
CA ALA A 274 -8.09 -8.29 -17.86
C ALA A 274 -7.45 -9.28 -16.87
N VAL A 275 -6.26 -8.98 -16.35
CA VAL A 275 -5.58 -9.79 -15.32
C VAL A 275 -6.36 -9.72 -14.02
N ALA A 276 -6.72 -8.52 -13.59
CA ALA A 276 -7.46 -8.28 -12.37
C ALA A 276 -8.86 -8.94 -12.40
N ILE A 277 -9.66 -8.73 -13.48
CA ILE A 277 -10.99 -9.36 -13.62
C ILE A 277 -10.89 -10.87 -13.47
N ARG A 278 -9.94 -11.52 -14.14
CA ARG A 278 -9.78 -12.97 -14.08
C ARG A 278 -9.50 -13.49 -12.67
N ALA A 279 -8.73 -12.75 -11.89
CA ALA A 279 -8.32 -13.16 -10.55
C ALA A 279 -9.40 -12.91 -9.47
N THR A 280 -10.49 -12.19 -9.77
CA THR A 280 -11.60 -11.99 -8.80
C THR A 280 -12.31 -13.28 -8.40
N THR A 281 -12.15 -14.35 -9.18
CA THR A 281 -12.72 -15.69 -8.90
C THR A 281 -11.67 -16.71 -8.46
N ALA A 282 -10.45 -16.27 -8.12
CA ALA A 282 -9.38 -17.13 -7.64
C ALA A 282 -9.79 -17.87 -6.35
N LYS A 283 -9.25 -19.07 -6.15
CA LYS A 283 -9.49 -19.86 -4.92
C LYS A 283 -8.88 -19.17 -3.68
N ASP A 284 -7.69 -18.59 -3.84
CA ASP A 284 -7.00 -17.87 -2.76
C ASP A 284 -7.68 -16.50 -2.54
N PRO A 285 -8.20 -16.22 -1.32
CA PRO A 285 -8.80 -14.92 -0.99
C PRO A 285 -7.82 -13.76 -1.10
N ARG A 286 -6.51 -14.00 -0.94
CA ARG A 286 -5.49 -12.97 -1.13
C ARG A 286 -5.44 -12.50 -2.58
N GLN A 287 -5.46 -13.43 -3.53
CA GLN A 287 -5.51 -13.08 -4.96
C GLN A 287 -6.79 -12.33 -5.31
N ARG A 288 -7.96 -12.73 -4.73
CA ARG A 288 -9.22 -11.99 -4.92
C ARG A 288 -9.14 -10.57 -4.35
N SER A 289 -8.54 -10.39 -3.17
CA SER A 289 -8.34 -9.05 -2.57
C SER A 289 -7.43 -8.18 -3.44
N MET A 290 -6.29 -8.73 -3.89
CA MET A 290 -5.37 -8.02 -4.77
C MET A 290 -6.03 -7.65 -6.10
N ALA A 291 -6.86 -8.53 -6.66
CA ALA A 291 -7.64 -8.28 -7.87
C ALA A 291 -8.62 -7.11 -7.69
N ALA A 292 -9.36 -7.09 -6.58
CA ALA A 292 -10.27 -5.99 -6.27
C ALA A 292 -9.51 -4.65 -6.17
N LEU A 293 -8.39 -4.63 -5.43
CA LEU A 293 -7.57 -3.41 -5.30
C LEU A 293 -7.02 -2.94 -6.64
N ALA A 294 -6.56 -3.86 -7.51
CA ALA A 294 -6.09 -3.53 -8.84
C ALA A 294 -7.20 -2.88 -9.69
N LEU A 295 -8.44 -3.41 -9.63
CA LEU A 295 -9.60 -2.81 -10.29
C LEU A 295 -9.91 -1.40 -9.76
N GLY A 296 -9.76 -1.19 -8.45
CA GLY A 296 -9.93 0.11 -7.82
C GLY A 296 -8.87 1.14 -8.27
N ASP A 297 -7.61 0.74 -8.34
CA ASP A 297 -6.51 1.62 -8.77
C ASP A 297 -6.56 1.92 -10.28
N ILE A 298 -7.04 0.98 -11.11
CA ILE A 298 -7.38 1.24 -12.51
C ILE A 298 -8.56 2.23 -12.61
N GLY A 299 -9.51 2.18 -11.70
CA GLY A 299 -10.54 3.19 -11.52
C GLY A 299 -11.66 3.23 -12.57
N ARG A 300 -11.76 2.26 -13.49
CA ARG A 300 -12.77 2.22 -14.55
C ARG A 300 -14.15 1.88 -14.00
N SER A 301 -15.16 2.65 -14.38
CA SER A 301 -16.55 2.48 -13.93
C SER A 301 -17.17 1.13 -14.34
N ASP A 302 -16.74 0.55 -15.45
CA ASP A 302 -17.21 -0.75 -15.93
C ASP A 302 -16.66 -1.97 -15.14
N ALA A 303 -15.85 -1.73 -14.10
CA ALA A 303 -15.51 -2.74 -13.11
C ALA A 303 -16.64 -3.02 -12.08
N GLN A 304 -17.68 -2.16 -11.99
CA GLN A 304 -18.77 -2.30 -11.02
C GLN A 304 -19.44 -3.68 -11.02
N PRO A 305 -19.81 -4.28 -12.17
CA PRO A 305 -20.44 -5.61 -12.21
C PRO A 305 -19.53 -6.71 -11.65
N THR A 306 -18.21 -6.56 -11.81
CA THR A 306 -17.21 -7.52 -11.31
C THR A 306 -17.00 -7.36 -9.80
N LEU A 307 -16.98 -6.13 -9.29
CA LEU A 307 -16.74 -5.82 -7.87
C LEU A 307 -17.98 -6.05 -6.99
N LYS A 308 -19.20 -5.86 -7.53
CA LYS A 308 -20.46 -5.98 -6.78
C LYS A 308 -20.60 -7.29 -6.01
N PRO A 309 -20.40 -8.50 -6.60
CA PRO A 309 -20.53 -9.76 -5.87
C PRO A 309 -19.45 -9.92 -4.79
N MET A 310 -18.28 -9.29 -4.94
CA MET A 310 -17.18 -9.37 -3.99
C MET A 310 -17.47 -8.66 -2.65
N LEU A 311 -18.46 -7.76 -2.59
CA LEU A 311 -18.96 -7.19 -1.31
C LEU A 311 -19.61 -8.23 -0.41
N SER A 312 -19.92 -9.41 -0.93
CA SER A 312 -20.49 -10.56 -0.19
C SER A 312 -19.55 -11.75 -0.15
N ASP A 313 -18.26 -11.57 -0.45
CA ASP A 313 -17.26 -12.64 -0.35
C ASP A 313 -17.21 -13.22 1.08
N PRO A 314 -16.99 -14.52 1.26
CA PRO A 314 -16.84 -15.12 2.59
C PRO A 314 -15.68 -14.51 3.38
N ASP A 315 -14.59 -14.12 2.72
CA ASP A 315 -13.43 -13.47 3.36
C ASP A 315 -13.67 -11.98 3.55
N GLN A 316 -13.46 -11.50 4.78
CA GLN A 316 -13.71 -10.09 5.14
C GLN A 316 -12.68 -9.12 4.52
N ASN A 317 -11.45 -9.56 4.25
CA ASN A 317 -10.45 -8.72 3.57
C ASN A 317 -10.83 -8.53 2.09
N VAL A 318 -11.39 -9.55 1.45
CA VAL A 318 -11.92 -9.44 0.08
C VAL A 318 -13.08 -8.46 0.04
N ARG A 319 -14.02 -8.52 1.03
CA ARG A 319 -15.12 -7.55 1.10
C ARG A 319 -14.61 -6.12 1.26
N LEU A 320 -13.64 -5.90 2.16
CA LEU A 320 -13.03 -4.59 2.37
C LEU A 320 -12.29 -4.09 1.11
N ALA A 321 -11.52 -4.96 0.45
CA ALA A 321 -10.82 -4.62 -0.80
C ALA A 321 -11.81 -4.24 -1.91
N ALA A 322 -12.92 -4.98 -2.05
CA ALA A 322 -13.97 -4.65 -3.01
C ALA A 322 -14.67 -3.31 -2.70
N ALA A 323 -14.95 -3.06 -1.42
CA ALA A 323 -15.52 -1.79 -0.98
C ALA A 323 -14.58 -0.62 -1.28
N THR A 324 -13.30 -0.78 -0.97
CA THR A 324 -12.25 0.21 -1.31
C THR A 324 -12.21 0.47 -2.81
N ALA A 325 -12.21 -0.59 -3.62
CA ALA A 325 -12.17 -0.46 -5.06
C ALA A 325 -13.39 0.28 -5.62
N ILE A 326 -14.61 -0.06 -5.18
CA ILE A 326 -15.85 0.61 -5.63
C ILE A 326 -15.80 2.10 -5.33
N LEU A 327 -15.28 2.48 -4.15
CA LEU A 327 -15.17 3.88 -3.75
C LEU A 327 -14.08 4.67 -4.51
N GLN A 328 -13.19 3.97 -5.23
CA GLN A 328 -12.15 4.58 -6.08
C GLN A 328 -12.57 4.74 -7.55
N LEU A 329 -13.65 4.06 -7.98
CA LEU A 329 -14.09 4.13 -9.37
C LEU A 329 -14.45 5.56 -9.76
N LYS A 330 -14.12 5.92 -11.01
CA LYS A 330 -14.36 7.26 -11.57
C LYS A 330 -15.45 7.17 -12.63
N ASN A 331 -16.28 8.20 -12.72
CA ASN A 331 -17.14 8.37 -13.88
C ASN A 331 -16.24 8.66 -15.11
N ASP A 332 -16.48 7.94 -16.17
CA ASP A 332 -15.79 8.08 -17.45
C ASP A 332 -16.29 9.31 -18.23
#